data_1628f9d6652605a08dfa23f94022ada4
#
_entry.id   1628f9d6652605a08dfa23f94022ada4
#
_cell.length_a   1.000
_cell.length_b   1.000
_cell.length_c   1.000
_cell.angle_alpha   90.00
_cell.angle_beta   90.00
_cell.angle_gamma   90.00
#
_symmetry.space_group_name_H-M   'P 1'
#
loop_
_entity.id
_entity.type
_entity.pdbx_description
1 polymer ?
#
loop_
_entity_poly.entity_id
_entity_poly.type
_entity_poly.pdbx_seq_one_letter_code
_entity_poly.pdbx_strand_id
1 'polypeptide(L)'
;MTQAQLEIQLIAAVVAAACALPGVFLVLRRMAMMSDAISHTVLLGIVLAFFVVEQFGHPLLVIGATAVGVLTVSLTELLNKTRLVKEDAAIGLVFPALFSIAVILISVFARNVHLDTHVVFQGDLAFAPFDRFLLFGMDVMPRTLAVMLGILLLNFLFILLFYKELKLATFDAGLAAALGFSPALIHYGLMTLVSVTAVGAFDAVGSILVIALMIVPAATAYLLTDRLPTMLGLSVLIGVAGAVSGYWLARWLDSTIGGSMVTMLGVIFGLVFLLAPERGLVALAQRRRRQKWEFAETMLAIHLTNHEGKPEYAEESRVDHLIYHLNWQPSFVTEVVRRAEQDKLIERQNGNLVLTENGRKLANEAIMR
;
A
#
# COMPACT_ATOMS: atom_id res chain seq x y z
N MET A 1 9.01 -25.08 20.93
CA MET A 1 7.69 -24.54 20.47
C MET A 1 6.65 -25.59 20.78
N THR A 2 5.53 -25.20 21.40
CA THR A 2 4.39 -26.10 21.59
C THR A 2 3.60 -26.21 20.27
N GLN A 3 2.79 -27.28 20.13
CA GLN A 3 1.95 -27.48 18.95
C GLN A 3 1.01 -26.26 18.72
N ALA A 4 0.38 -25.75 19.78
CA ALA A 4 -0.47 -24.57 19.70
C ALA A 4 0.25 -23.32 19.17
N GLN A 5 1.52 -23.11 19.56
CA GLN A 5 2.32 -22.00 19.04
C GLN A 5 2.63 -22.11 17.55
N LEU A 6 2.84 -23.31 17.04
CA LEU A 6 3.01 -23.57 15.60
C LEU A 6 1.71 -23.31 14.85
N GLU A 7 0.59 -23.79 15.38
CA GLU A 7 -0.73 -23.57 14.77
C GLU A 7 -1.08 -22.09 14.70
N ILE A 8 -0.84 -21.31 15.78
CA ILE A 8 -1.03 -19.84 15.78
C ILE A 8 -0.21 -19.18 14.67
N GLN A 9 1.07 -19.51 14.54
CA GLN A 9 1.94 -18.92 13.51
C GLN A 9 1.53 -19.32 12.10
N LEU A 10 1.09 -20.57 11.90
CA LEU A 10 0.57 -21.03 10.62
C LEU A 10 -0.71 -20.29 10.23
N ILE A 11 -1.66 -20.17 11.17
CA ILE A 11 -2.89 -19.39 10.95
C ILE A 11 -2.53 -17.95 10.57
N ALA A 12 -1.67 -17.29 11.35
CA ALA A 12 -1.22 -15.94 11.10
C ALA A 12 -0.57 -15.77 9.72
N ALA A 13 0.29 -16.71 9.32
CA ALA A 13 0.96 -16.69 8.02
C ALA A 13 -0.03 -16.87 6.86
N VAL A 14 -1.00 -17.78 7.00
CA VAL A 14 -2.03 -18.02 5.98
C VAL A 14 -2.97 -16.83 5.86
N VAL A 15 -3.41 -16.24 6.98
CA VAL A 15 -4.23 -15.02 7.00
C VAL A 15 -3.48 -13.88 6.33
N ALA A 16 -2.20 -13.68 6.67
CA ALA A 16 -1.37 -12.65 6.08
C ALA A 16 -1.24 -12.82 4.55
N ALA A 17 -1.00 -14.04 4.08
CA ALA A 17 -0.92 -14.35 2.66
C ALA A 17 -2.26 -14.12 1.94
N ALA A 18 -3.37 -14.56 2.55
CA ALA A 18 -4.71 -14.39 1.99
C ALA A 18 -5.10 -12.91 1.87
N CYS A 19 -4.79 -12.08 2.87
CA CYS A 19 -5.06 -10.65 2.87
C CYS A 19 -4.14 -9.88 1.91
N ALA A 20 -2.85 -10.23 1.87
CA ALA A 20 -1.86 -9.51 1.05
C ALA A 20 -2.14 -9.60 -0.45
N LEU A 21 -2.66 -10.72 -0.96
CA LEU A 21 -2.91 -10.94 -2.38
C LEU A 21 -3.92 -9.94 -2.98
N PRO A 22 -5.16 -9.82 -2.50
CA PRO A 22 -6.10 -8.82 -3.00
C PRO A 22 -5.68 -7.40 -2.62
N GLY A 23 -4.97 -7.22 -1.50
CA GLY A 23 -4.42 -5.94 -1.04
C GLY A 23 -3.51 -5.25 -2.06
N VAL A 24 -2.74 -6.01 -2.85
CA VAL A 24 -1.92 -5.45 -3.94
C VAL A 24 -2.77 -4.66 -4.93
N PHE A 25 -3.91 -5.19 -5.34
CA PHE A 25 -4.79 -4.53 -6.29
C PHE A 25 -5.53 -3.33 -5.65
N LEU A 26 -5.86 -3.40 -4.35
CA LEU A 26 -6.43 -2.25 -3.63
C LEU A 26 -5.45 -1.07 -3.61
N VAL A 27 -4.18 -1.33 -3.30
CA VAL A 27 -3.13 -0.29 -3.26
C VAL A 27 -2.88 0.28 -4.66
N LEU A 28 -2.76 -0.56 -5.70
CA LEU A 28 -2.53 -0.12 -7.07
C LEU A 28 -3.69 0.70 -7.63
N ARG A 29 -4.93 0.39 -7.24
CA ARG A 29 -6.14 1.15 -7.62
C ARG A 29 -6.41 2.36 -6.72
N ARG A 30 -5.58 2.60 -5.71
CA ARG A 30 -5.74 3.67 -4.70
C ARG A 30 -6.99 3.53 -3.84
N MET A 31 -7.53 2.34 -3.71
CA MET A 31 -8.76 2.01 -2.99
C MET A 31 -8.48 1.40 -1.60
N ALA A 32 -7.36 1.74 -0.97
CA ALA A 32 -6.98 1.18 0.34
C ALA A 32 -8.04 1.42 1.42
N MET A 33 -8.67 2.61 1.44
CA MET A 33 -9.74 2.95 2.38
C MET A 33 -11.00 2.09 2.22
N MET A 34 -11.19 1.44 1.05
CA MET A 34 -12.34 0.55 0.82
C MET A 34 -12.28 -0.70 1.71
N SER A 35 -11.08 -1.21 1.99
CA SER A 35 -10.92 -2.34 2.93
C SER A 35 -11.42 -1.99 4.34
N ASP A 36 -11.13 -0.78 4.81
CA ASP A 36 -11.60 -0.27 6.09
C ASP A 36 -13.14 -0.09 6.10
N ALA A 37 -13.69 0.51 5.06
CA ALA A 37 -15.13 0.68 4.92
C ALA A 37 -15.88 -0.64 4.92
N ILE A 38 -15.42 -1.64 4.16
CA ILE A 38 -15.98 -2.99 4.14
C ILE A 38 -15.94 -3.59 5.55
N SER A 39 -14.81 -3.45 6.23
CA SER A 39 -14.59 -3.99 7.56
C SER A 39 -15.66 -3.55 8.58
N HIS A 40 -16.05 -2.31 8.53
CA HIS A 40 -17.08 -1.78 9.44
C HIS A 40 -18.50 -2.10 8.98
N THR A 41 -18.79 -2.08 7.69
CA THR A 41 -20.14 -2.31 7.17
C THR A 41 -20.57 -3.78 7.20
N VAL A 42 -19.61 -4.71 7.25
CA VAL A 42 -19.83 -6.14 7.45
C VAL A 42 -20.76 -6.42 8.65
N LEU A 43 -20.68 -5.62 9.72
CA LEU A 43 -21.56 -5.74 10.88
C LEU A 43 -23.03 -5.70 10.47
N LEU A 44 -23.44 -4.82 9.57
CA LEU A 44 -24.82 -4.76 9.09
C LEU A 44 -25.24 -6.08 8.43
N GLY A 45 -24.37 -6.66 7.63
CA GLY A 45 -24.65 -7.94 6.96
C GLY A 45 -24.78 -9.11 7.94
N ILE A 46 -23.92 -9.14 8.96
CA ILE A 46 -23.99 -10.12 10.05
C ILE A 46 -25.32 -9.99 10.80
N VAL A 47 -25.70 -8.76 11.19
CA VAL A 47 -26.94 -8.50 11.94
C VAL A 47 -28.17 -8.88 11.14
N LEU A 48 -28.25 -8.50 9.85
CA LEU A 48 -29.37 -8.86 8.99
C LEU A 48 -29.49 -10.37 8.80
N ALA A 49 -28.39 -11.06 8.59
CA ALA A 49 -28.38 -12.51 8.44
C ALA A 49 -28.72 -13.21 9.77
N PHE A 50 -28.26 -12.67 10.90
CA PHE A 50 -28.57 -13.19 12.23
C PHE A 50 -30.09 -13.15 12.53
N PHE A 51 -30.79 -12.09 12.17
CA PHE A 51 -32.22 -12.01 12.33
C PHE A 51 -33.02 -13.07 11.53
N VAL A 52 -32.39 -13.66 10.51
CA VAL A 52 -33.02 -14.74 9.72
C VAL A 52 -32.73 -16.12 10.32
N VAL A 53 -31.53 -16.32 10.84
CA VAL A 53 -31.07 -17.67 11.25
C VAL A 53 -31.07 -17.88 12.77
N GLU A 54 -30.95 -16.81 13.54
CA GLU A 54 -30.87 -16.78 15.03
C GLU A 54 -29.75 -17.71 15.62
N GLN A 55 -28.76 -18.06 14.78
CA GLN A 55 -27.64 -18.93 15.19
C GLN A 55 -26.31 -18.31 14.80
N PHE A 56 -25.37 -18.23 15.79
CA PHE A 56 -24.00 -17.86 15.53
C PHE A 56 -23.25 -19.00 14.81
N GLY A 57 -22.33 -18.66 13.91
CA GLY A 57 -21.53 -19.64 13.16
C GLY A 57 -22.21 -20.23 11.91
N HIS A 58 -23.45 -19.83 11.59
CA HIS A 58 -24.12 -20.27 10.37
C HIS A 58 -23.50 -19.63 9.12
N PRO A 59 -23.29 -20.37 8.00
CA PRO A 59 -22.69 -19.84 6.78
C PRO A 59 -23.41 -18.62 6.18
N LEU A 60 -24.71 -18.45 6.46
CA LEU A 60 -25.50 -17.31 6.01
C LEU A 60 -24.97 -15.96 6.56
N LEU A 61 -24.33 -15.97 7.74
CA LEU A 61 -23.71 -14.76 8.31
C LEU A 61 -22.56 -14.26 7.42
N VAL A 62 -21.73 -15.19 6.92
CA VAL A 62 -20.63 -14.87 5.98
C VAL A 62 -21.18 -14.35 4.65
N ILE A 63 -22.24 -14.97 4.13
CA ILE A 63 -22.91 -14.54 2.89
C ILE A 63 -23.50 -13.13 3.07
N GLY A 64 -24.23 -12.89 4.17
CA GLY A 64 -24.81 -11.58 4.47
C GLY A 64 -23.75 -10.49 4.63
N ALA A 65 -22.68 -10.79 5.38
CA ALA A 65 -21.54 -9.92 5.57
C ALA A 65 -20.88 -9.56 4.22
N THR A 66 -20.61 -10.56 3.38
CA THR A 66 -20.03 -10.36 2.03
C THR A 66 -20.98 -9.53 1.14
N ALA A 67 -22.28 -9.80 1.16
CA ALA A 67 -23.27 -9.07 0.37
C ALA A 67 -23.29 -7.58 0.75
N VAL A 68 -23.25 -7.26 2.04
CA VAL A 68 -23.18 -5.85 2.49
C VAL A 68 -21.81 -5.22 2.18
N GLY A 69 -20.73 -5.96 2.20
CA GLY A 69 -19.43 -5.49 1.73
C GLY A 69 -19.48 -5.06 0.25
N VAL A 70 -20.08 -5.89 -0.61
CA VAL A 70 -20.30 -5.56 -2.05
C VAL A 70 -21.27 -4.40 -2.21
N LEU A 71 -22.32 -4.33 -1.39
CA LEU A 71 -23.26 -3.20 -1.36
C LEU A 71 -22.53 -1.88 -1.03
N THR A 72 -21.62 -1.91 -0.04
CA THR A 72 -20.79 -0.74 0.35
C THR A 72 -20.00 -0.23 -0.84
N VAL A 73 -19.32 -1.13 -1.56
CA VAL A 73 -18.58 -0.79 -2.78
C VAL A 73 -19.51 -0.19 -3.83
N SER A 74 -20.65 -0.82 -4.07
CA SER A 74 -21.64 -0.38 -5.08
C SER A 74 -22.18 1.02 -4.79
N LEU A 75 -22.53 1.30 -3.53
CA LEU A 75 -23.01 2.61 -3.11
C LEU A 75 -21.92 3.68 -3.21
N THR A 76 -20.71 3.36 -2.79
CA THR A 76 -19.56 4.27 -2.91
C THR A 76 -19.27 4.60 -4.38
N GLU A 77 -19.28 3.59 -5.26
CA GLU A 77 -19.07 3.79 -6.69
C GLU A 77 -20.21 4.59 -7.33
N LEU A 78 -21.45 4.35 -6.93
CA LEU A 78 -22.61 5.12 -7.38
C LEU A 78 -22.46 6.61 -7.04
N LEU A 79 -22.06 6.93 -5.81
CA LEU A 79 -21.80 8.31 -5.39
C LEU A 79 -20.64 8.91 -6.17
N ASN A 80 -19.53 8.19 -6.34
CA ASN A 80 -18.36 8.65 -7.05
C ASN A 80 -18.68 8.92 -8.56
N LYS A 81 -19.52 8.12 -9.19
CA LYS A 81 -19.97 8.32 -10.58
C LYS A 81 -20.75 9.61 -10.78
N THR A 82 -21.37 10.18 -9.75
CA THR A 82 -22.04 11.49 -9.85
C THR A 82 -21.05 12.63 -10.07
N ARG A 83 -19.76 12.42 -9.80
CA ARG A 83 -18.67 13.42 -9.81
C ARG A 83 -18.87 14.60 -8.84
N LEU A 84 -19.90 14.55 -8.00
CA LEU A 84 -20.15 15.56 -6.95
C LEU A 84 -19.24 15.36 -5.74
N VAL A 85 -18.82 14.12 -5.50
CA VAL A 85 -18.05 13.72 -4.32
C VAL A 85 -16.82 12.94 -4.79
N LYS A 86 -15.67 13.21 -4.18
CA LYS A 86 -14.44 12.40 -4.40
C LYS A 86 -14.60 11.03 -3.75
N GLU A 87 -13.84 10.04 -4.22
CA GLU A 87 -13.92 8.65 -3.75
C GLU A 87 -13.77 8.52 -2.23
N ASP A 88 -12.77 9.16 -1.62
CA ASP A 88 -12.58 9.11 -0.16
C ASP A 88 -13.76 9.69 0.63
N ALA A 89 -14.37 10.76 0.12
CA ALA A 89 -15.55 11.36 0.74
C ALA A 89 -16.81 10.49 0.53
N ALA A 90 -16.94 9.80 -0.61
CA ALA A 90 -18.02 8.83 -0.84
C ALA A 90 -17.92 7.66 0.14
N ILE A 91 -16.72 7.13 0.37
CA ILE A 91 -16.44 6.11 1.39
C ILE A 91 -16.85 6.64 2.77
N GLY A 92 -16.38 7.85 3.16
CA GLY A 92 -16.67 8.48 4.44
C GLY A 92 -18.15 8.80 4.69
N LEU A 93 -19.01 8.81 3.65
CA LEU A 93 -20.47 8.94 3.78
C LEU A 93 -21.17 7.59 3.90
N VAL A 94 -20.78 6.62 3.06
CA VAL A 94 -21.46 5.33 2.95
C VAL A 94 -21.23 4.46 4.19
N PHE A 95 -19.95 4.31 4.62
CA PHE A 95 -19.67 3.38 5.70
C PHE A 95 -20.30 3.80 7.05
N PRO A 96 -20.25 5.08 7.50
CA PRO A 96 -20.90 5.46 8.76
C PRO A 96 -22.42 5.32 8.70
N ALA A 97 -23.02 5.57 7.53
CA ALA A 97 -24.46 5.38 7.36
C ALA A 97 -24.85 3.90 7.53
N LEU A 98 -24.20 2.97 6.84
CA LEU A 98 -24.48 1.54 6.95
C LEU A 98 -24.14 0.99 8.34
N PHE A 99 -23.01 1.43 8.92
CA PHE A 99 -22.62 1.06 10.29
C PHE A 99 -23.65 1.55 11.33
N SER A 100 -24.11 2.80 11.21
CA SER A 100 -25.13 3.36 12.11
C SER A 100 -26.43 2.59 12.04
N ILE A 101 -26.86 2.15 10.85
CA ILE A 101 -28.04 1.28 10.69
C ILE A 101 -27.83 -0.03 11.46
N ALA A 102 -26.65 -0.65 11.36
CA ALA A 102 -26.33 -1.87 12.11
C ALA A 102 -26.45 -1.65 13.62
N VAL A 103 -25.84 -0.57 14.14
CA VAL A 103 -25.89 -0.23 15.58
C VAL A 103 -27.32 0.02 16.05
N ILE A 104 -28.15 0.72 15.26
CA ILE A 104 -29.56 0.94 15.58
C ILE A 104 -30.33 -0.39 15.63
N LEU A 105 -30.13 -1.27 14.65
CA LEU A 105 -30.78 -2.58 14.61
C LEU A 105 -30.40 -3.43 15.84
N ILE A 106 -29.14 -3.46 16.21
CA ILE A 106 -28.67 -4.16 17.43
C ILE A 106 -29.33 -3.55 18.66
N SER A 107 -29.32 -2.22 18.79
CA SER A 107 -29.82 -1.53 19.97
C SER A 107 -31.31 -1.68 20.19
N VAL A 108 -32.09 -1.80 19.11
CA VAL A 108 -33.55 -1.89 19.16
C VAL A 108 -34.02 -3.35 19.28
N PHE A 109 -33.47 -4.24 18.47
CA PHE A 109 -34.00 -5.60 18.28
C PHE A 109 -33.16 -6.71 18.93
N ALA A 110 -31.89 -6.46 19.27
CA ALA A 110 -30.99 -7.47 19.80
C ALA A 110 -30.49 -7.16 21.23
N ARG A 111 -31.25 -6.41 22.03
CA ARG A 111 -30.90 -6.02 23.43
C ARG A 111 -30.59 -7.21 24.35
N ASN A 112 -31.23 -8.34 24.13
CA ASN A 112 -31.06 -9.56 24.95
C ASN A 112 -29.97 -10.51 24.38
N VAL A 113 -29.45 -10.23 23.23
CA VAL A 113 -28.35 -10.98 22.60
C VAL A 113 -27.09 -10.16 22.81
N HIS A 114 -26.10 -10.73 23.48
CA HIS A 114 -24.78 -10.10 23.66
C HIS A 114 -24.05 -10.11 22.31
N LEU A 115 -24.62 -9.40 21.31
CA LEU A 115 -23.94 -8.97 20.10
C LEU A 115 -23.06 -7.78 20.50
N ASP A 116 -22.09 -8.02 21.39
CA ASP A 116 -21.12 -7.00 21.71
C ASP A 116 -20.27 -6.77 20.46
N THR A 117 -20.33 -5.54 19.96
CA THR A 117 -19.50 -5.11 18.82
C THR A 117 -18.02 -5.41 19.09
N HIS A 118 -17.58 -5.40 20.36
CA HIS A 118 -16.24 -5.79 20.75
C HIS A 118 -15.92 -7.26 20.43
N VAL A 119 -16.85 -8.17 20.69
CA VAL A 119 -16.63 -9.62 20.44
C VAL A 119 -16.56 -9.92 18.94
N VAL A 120 -17.36 -9.23 18.13
CA VAL A 120 -17.36 -9.42 16.64
C VAL A 120 -16.10 -8.84 16.00
N PHE A 121 -15.50 -7.78 16.58
CA PHE A 121 -14.32 -7.12 16.01
C PHE A 121 -12.98 -7.53 16.65
N GLN A 122 -13.01 -8.22 17.78
CA GLN A 122 -11.82 -8.71 18.49
C GLN A 122 -11.61 -10.20 18.22
N GLY A 123 -11.24 -10.57 16.99
CA GLY A 123 -10.70 -11.91 16.75
C GLY A 123 -9.49 -12.12 17.67
N ASP A 124 -9.46 -13.21 18.43
CA ASP A 124 -8.31 -13.53 19.26
C ASP A 124 -7.57 -14.75 18.69
N LEU A 125 -6.47 -14.49 18.03
CA LEU A 125 -5.62 -15.50 17.42
C LEU A 125 -5.11 -16.53 18.43
N ALA A 126 -5.04 -16.17 19.72
CA ALA A 126 -4.60 -17.08 20.78
C ALA A 126 -5.58 -18.23 20.98
N PHE A 127 -6.87 -18.02 20.74
CA PHE A 127 -7.90 -19.05 20.88
C PHE A 127 -8.19 -19.83 19.59
N ALA A 128 -7.72 -19.36 18.44
CA ALA A 128 -7.96 -19.99 17.14
C ALA A 128 -7.55 -21.49 17.05
N PRO A 129 -6.49 -21.98 17.73
CA PRO A 129 -6.15 -23.40 17.71
C PRO A 129 -7.14 -24.33 18.44
N PHE A 130 -7.98 -23.77 19.32
CA PHE A 130 -8.90 -24.57 20.14
C PHE A 130 -10.24 -24.85 19.42
N ASP A 131 -10.61 -24.07 18.40
CA ASP A 131 -11.75 -24.36 17.53
C ASP A 131 -11.32 -25.31 16.42
N ARG A 132 -11.72 -26.61 16.55
CA ARG A 132 -11.24 -27.69 15.71
C ARG A 132 -12.22 -28.05 14.60
N PHE A 133 -11.68 -28.26 13.41
CA PHE A 133 -12.43 -28.79 12.28
C PHE A 133 -12.43 -30.32 12.32
N LEU A 134 -13.61 -30.90 12.56
CA LEU A 134 -13.81 -32.34 12.60
C LEU A 134 -14.25 -32.82 11.21
N LEU A 135 -13.41 -33.62 10.57
CA LEU A 135 -13.76 -34.31 9.33
C LEU A 135 -13.91 -35.82 9.60
N PHE A 136 -15.09 -36.37 9.37
CA PHE A 136 -15.43 -37.79 9.67
C PHE A 136 -15.14 -38.20 11.12
N GLY A 137 -15.27 -37.27 12.09
CA GLY A 137 -15.01 -37.53 13.51
C GLY A 137 -13.53 -37.51 13.91
N MET A 138 -12.63 -37.22 12.98
CA MET A 138 -11.20 -37.02 13.25
C MET A 138 -10.87 -35.54 13.32
N ASP A 139 -10.07 -35.15 14.31
CA ASP A 139 -9.52 -33.80 14.46
C ASP A 139 -8.38 -33.60 13.45
N VAL A 140 -8.62 -32.80 12.42
CA VAL A 140 -7.66 -32.64 11.31
C VAL A 140 -6.83 -31.36 11.50
N MET A 141 -7.47 -30.23 11.73
CA MET A 141 -6.78 -28.93 11.87
C MET A 141 -7.70 -27.88 12.53
N PRO A 142 -7.16 -26.73 12.97
CA PRO A 142 -7.96 -25.60 13.41
C PRO A 142 -8.94 -25.15 12.32
N ARG A 143 -10.20 -24.90 12.69
CA ARG A 143 -11.26 -24.48 11.75
C ARG A 143 -10.87 -23.19 11.00
N THR A 144 -10.32 -22.22 11.72
CA THR A 144 -9.82 -20.96 11.15
C THR A 144 -8.76 -21.22 10.09
N LEU A 145 -7.84 -22.15 10.32
CA LEU A 145 -6.82 -22.52 9.33
C LEU A 145 -7.44 -23.10 8.06
N ALA A 146 -8.42 -24.01 8.20
CA ALA A 146 -9.12 -24.60 7.06
C ALA A 146 -9.85 -23.56 6.22
N VAL A 147 -10.59 -22.66 6.86
CA VAL A 147 -11.32 -21.57 6.19
C VAL A 147 -10.36 -20.64 5.47
N MET A 148 -9.30 -20.19 6.15
CA MET A 148 -8.35 -19.25 5.56
C MET A 148 -7.49 -19.86 4.45
N LEU A 149 -7.18 -21.15 4.51
CA LEU A 149 -6.57 -21.87 3.38
C LEU A 149 -7.51 -21.92 2.18
N GLY A 150 -8.81 -22.17 2.39
CA GLY A 150 -9.81 -22.12 1.32
C GLY A 150 -9.88 -20.72 0.68
N ILE A 151 -9.88 -19.66 1.49
CA ILE A 151 -9.88 -18.27 1.01
C ILE A 151 -8.58 -17.94 0.29
N LEU A 152 -7.43 -18.36 0.82
CA LEU A 152 -6.13 -18.17 0.16
C LEU A 152 -6.11 -18.83 -1.21
N LEU A 153 -6.61 -20.08 -1.29
CA LEU A 153 -6.70 -20.81 -2.55
C LEU A 153 -7.64 -20.09 -3.53
N LEU A 154 -8.79 -19.60 -3.06
CA LEU A 154 -9.74 -18.83 -3.87
C LEU A 154 -9.08 -17.56 -4.41
N ASN A 155 -8.39 -16.79 -3.56
CA ASN A 155 -7.67 -15.58 -3.94
C ASN A 155 -6.58 -15.88 -4.98
N PHE A 156 -5.78 -16.90 -4.73
CA PHE A 156 -4.72 -17.32 -5.63
C PHE A 156 -5.27 -17.76 -7.00
N LEU A 157 -6.30 -18.61 -6.99
CA LEU A 157 -6.93 -19.12 -8.21
C LEU A 157 -7.59 -17.99 -9.01
N PHE A 158 -8.31 -17.07 -8.36
CA PHE A 158 -8.92 -15.93 -9.01
C PHE A 158 -7.85 -15.03 -9.66
N ILE A 159 -6.79 -14.69 -8.93
CA ILE A 159 -5.70 -13.88 -9.46
C ILE A 159 -4.98 -14.60 -10.61
N LEU A 160 -4.76 -15.91 -10.51
CA LEU A 160 -4.11 -16.70 -11.56
C LEU A 160 -4.94 -16.75 -12.84
N LEU A 161 -6.24 -17.05 -12.71
CA LEU A 161 -7.16 -17.17 -13.85
C LEU A 161 -7.39 -15.83 -14.55
N PHE A 162 -7.61 -14.77 -13.77
CA PHE A 162 -7.92 -13.43 -14.27
C PHE A 162 -6.71 -12.48 -14.25
N TYR A 163 -5.48 -13.02 -14.25
CA TYR A 163 -4.26 -12.20 -14.12
C TYR A 163 -4.14 -11.11 -15.18
N LYS A 164 -4.45 -11.46 -16.45
CA LYS A 164 -4.35 -10.53 -17.59
C LYS A 164 -5.41 -9.43 -17.48
N GLU A 165 -6.63 -9.82 -17.19
CA GLU A 165 -7.78 -8.93 -17.05
C GLU A 165 -7.60 -7.99 -15.84
N LEU A 166 -7.17 -8.53 -14.70
CA LEU A 166 -6.86 -7.76 -13.50
C LEU A 166 -5.76 -6.74 -13.76
N LYS A 167 -4.68 -7.15 -14.44
CA LYS A 167 -3.59 -6.26 -14.81
C LYS A 167 -4.09 -5.13 -15.72
N LEU A 168 -4.79 -5.46 -16.80
CA LEU A 168 -5.32 -4.46 -17.75
C LEU A 168 -6.33 -3.53 -17.05
N ALA A 169 -7.32 -4.06 -16.35
CA ALA A 169 -8.34 -3.26 -15.68
C ALA A 169 -7.77 -2.40 -14.53
N THR A 170 -6.60 -2.75 -13.99
CA THR A 170 -5.96 -1.98 -12.91
C THR A 170 -5.15 -0.81 -13.47
N PHE A 171 -4.43 -0.99 -14.58
CA PHE A 171 -3.55 0.05 -15.13
C PHE A 171 -4.21 0.89 -16.21
N ASP A 172 -5.09 0.29 -17.02
CA ASP A 172 -5.82 0.97 -18.10
C ASP A 172 -7.19 0.32 -18.35
N ALA A 173 -8.21 0.82 -17.65
CA ALA A 173 -9.59 0.34 -17.79
C ALA A 173 -10.17 0.65 -19.18
N GLY A 174 -9.71 1.73 -19.85
CA GLY A 174 -10.15 2.10 -21.20
C GLY A 174 -9.65 1.09 -22.23
N LEU A 175 -8.38 0.72 -22.16
CA LEU A 175 -7.79 -0.31 -23.02
C LEU A 175 -8.44 -1.68 -22.76
N ALA A 176 -8.69 -2.03 -21.50
CA ALA A 176 -9.37 -3.28 -21.16
C ALA A 176 -10.76 -3.35 -21.83
N ALA A 177 -11.53 -2.26 -21.77
CA ALA A 177 -12.84 -2.18 -22.43
C ALA A 177 -12.73 -2.27 -23.97
N ALA A 178 -11.74 -1.59 -24.57
CA ALA A 178 -11.50 -1.64 -26.01
C ALA A 178 -11.11 -3.04 -26.52
N LEU A 179 -10.45 -3.84 -25.68
CA LEU A 179 -10.12 -5.23 -25.95
C LEU A 179 -11.27 -6.24 -25.70
N GLY A 180 -12.45 -5.74 -25.29
CA GLY A 180 -13.65 -6.56 -25.07
C GLY A 180 -13.77 -7.14 -23.66
N PHE A 181 -12.88 -6.79 -22.72
CA PHE A 181 -13.04 -7.16 -21.32
C PHE A 181 -14.06 -6.23 -20.64
N SER A 182 -14.68 -6.68 -19.56
CA SER A 182 -15.55 -5.87 -18.72
C SER A 182 -14.81 -5.41 -17.46
N PRO A 183 -14.26 -4.18 -17.41
CA PRO A 183 -13.55 -3.68 -16.23
C PRO A 183 -14.44 -3.66 -14.98
N ALA A 184 -15.75 -3.43 -15.14
CA ALA A 184 -16.73 -3.45 -14.07
C ALA A 184 -16.85 -4.86 -13.45
N LEU A 185 -16.96 -5.90 -14.26
CA LEU A 185 -17.06 -7.28 -13.77
C LEU A 185 -15.81 -7.67 -12.97
N ILE A 186 -14.63 -7.33 -13.48
CA ILE A 186 -13.35 -7.57 -12.79
C ILE A 186 -13.26 -6.77 -11.49
N HIS A 187 -13.76 -5.54 -11.48
CA HIS A 187 -13.81 -4.70 -10.29
C HIS A 187 -14.69 -5.32 -9.20
N TYR A 188 -15.96 -5.65 -9.53
CA TYR A 188 -16.88 -6.28 -8.56
C TYR A 188 -16.41 -7.67 -8.12
N GLY A 189 -15.81 -8.44 -9.02
CA GLY A 189 -15.18 -9.72 -8.68
C GLY A 189 -14.06 -9.56 -7.65
N LEU A 190 -13.16 -8.59 -7.86
CA LEU A 190 -12.10 -8.26 -6.90
C LEU A 190 -12.67 -7.77 -5.55
N MET A 191 -13.67 -6.89 -5.56
CA MET A 191 -14.28 -6.38 -4.33
C MET A 191 -15.03 -7.45 -3.55
N THR A 192 -15.68 -8.39 -4.24
CA THR A 192 -16.27 -9.57 -3.61
C THR A 192 -15.19 -10.41 -2.93
N LEU A 193 -14.06 -10.62 -3.60
CA LEU A 193 -12.92 -11.35 -3.06
C LEU A 193 -12.33 -10.66 -1.81
N VAL A 194 -12.18 -9.33 -1.85
CA VAL A 194 -11.77 -8.51 -0.69
C VAL A 194 -12.76 -8.70 0.46
N SER A 195 -14.06 -8.62 0.19
CA SER A 195 -15.11 -8.78 1.22
C SER A 195 -15.08 -10.17 1.85
N VAL A 196 -15.00 -11.23 1.04
CA VAL A 196 -14.89 -12.62 1.54
C VAL A 196 -13.63 -12.79 2.39
N THR A 197 -12.52 -12.24 1.93
CA THR A 197 -11.24 -12.33 2.66
C THR A 197 -11.30 -11.57 3.98
N ALA A 198 -11.87 -10.36 3.98
CA ALA A 198 -12.03 -9.57 5.19
C ALA A 198 -12.92 -10.29 6.21
N VAL A 199 -14.11 -10.74 5.79
CA VAL A 199 -15.06 -11.44 6.66
C VAL A 199 -14.45 -12.72 7.25
N GLY A 200 -13.80 -13.53 6.42
CA GLY A 200 -13.19 -14.77 6.88
C GLY A 200 -12.00 -14.57 7.82
N ALA A 201 -11.28 -13.47 7.66
CA ALA A 201 -10.13 -13.13 8.50
C ALA A 201 -10.53 -12.48 9.83
N PHE A 202 -11.70 -11.84 9.93
CA PHE A 202 -12.14 -11.15 11.17
C PHE A 202 -12.22 -12.06 12.36
N ASP A 203 -12.82 -13.23 12.17
CA ASP A 203 -12.99 -14.24 13.20
C ASP A 203 -11.63 -14.68 13.80
N ALA A 204 -10.59 -14.66 12.95
CA ALA A 204 -9.26 -15.09 13.32
C ALA A 204 -8.43 -14.02 14.03
N VAL A 205 -8.42 -12.80 13.47
CA VAL A 205 -7.37 -11.81 13.79
C VAL A 205 -7.94 -10.41 14.15
N GLY A 206 -9.23 -10.22 14.03
CA GLY A 206 -9.90 -8.94 14.25
C GLY A 206 -9.73 -7.94 13.11
N SER A 207 -10.59 -6.90 13.10
CA SER A 207 -10.70 -5.95 11.99
C SER A 207 -9.41 -5.15 11.75
N ILE A 208 -8.77 -4.65 12.80
CA ILE A 208 -7.58 -3.78 12.69
C ILE A 208 -6.43 -4.53 12.02
N LEU A 209 -6.18 -5.79 12.42
CA LEU A 209 -5.09 -6.56 11.84
C LEU A 209 -5.40 -6.97 10.40
N VAL A 210 -6.65 -7.28 10.05
CA VAL A 210 -7.06 -7.59 8.66
C VAL A 210 -6.73 -6.43 7.73
N ILE A 211 -7.13 -5.20 8.11
CA ILE A 211 -6.85 -3.99 7.33
C ILE A 211 -5.34 -3.80 7.18
N ALA A 212 -4.59 -3.93 8.27
CA ALA A 212 -3.15 -3.80 8.24
C ALA A 212 -2.49 -4.85 7.33
N LEU A 213 -2.92 -6.12 7.37
CA LEU A 213 -2.41 -7.20 6.53
C LEU A 213 -2.78 -7.04 5.04
N MET A 214 -3.90 -6.39 4.72
CA MET A 214 -4.25 -6.08 3.32
C MET A 214 -3.43 -4.92 2.76
N ILE A 215 -3.21 -3.87 3.54
CA ILE A 215 -2.66 -2.62 3.01
C ILE A 215 -1.15 -2.55 3.18
N VAL A 216 -0.64 -2.80 4.39
CA VAL A 216 0.77 -2.51 4.71
C VAL A 216 1.77 -3.36 3.92
N PRO A 217 1.60 -4.70 3.78
CA PRO A 217 2.50 -5.50 2.97
C PRO A 217 2.50 -5.09 1.49
N ALA A 218 1.32 -4.79 0.94
CA ALA A 218 1.16 -4.35 -0.44
C ALA A 218 1.80 -2.97 -0.68
N ALA A 219 1.59 -2.02 0.22
CA ALA A 219 2.21 -0.69 0.16
C ALA A 219 3.73 -0.77 0.29
N THR A 220 4.23 -1.65 1.16
CA THR A 220 5.66 -1.90 1.33
C THR A 220 6.27 -2.49 0.05
N ALA A 221 5.63 -3.50 -0.54
CA ALA A 221 6.06 -4.12 -1.79
C ALA A 221 6.04 -3.11 -2.97
N TYR A 222 5.08 -2.20 -3.01
CA TYR A 222 5.00 -1.12 -4.00
C TYR A 222 6.21 -0.18 -3.97
N LEU A 223 6.83 0.03 -2.81
CA LEU A 223 8.05 0.84 -2.68
C LEU A 223 9.30 0.11 -3.21
N LEU A 224 9.25 -1.21 -3.31
CA LEU A 224 10.42 -2.04 -3.64
C LEU A 224 10.44 -2.48 -5.11
N THR A 225 9.30 -2.49 -5.83
CA THR A 225 9.24 -3.02 -7.20
C THR A 225 8.14 -2.41 -8.03
N ASP A 226 8.40 -2.31 -9.35
CA ASP A 226 7.42 -1.90 -10.37
C ASP A 226 6.77 -3.10 -11.10
N ARG A 227 7.20 -4.33 -10.79
CA ARG A 227 6.70 -5.53 -11.47
C ARG A 227 5.60 -6.19 -10.66
N LEU A 228 4.38 -6.28 -11.21
CA LEU A 228 3.22 -6.86 -10.55
C LEU A 228 3.46 -8.27 -9.97
N PRO A 229 4.08 -9.24 -10.69
CA PRO A 229 4.32 -10.56 -10.12
C PRO A 229 5.25 -10.52 -8.90
N THR A 230 6.30 -9.71 -8.98
CA THR A 230 7.25 -9.51 -7.87
C THR A 230 6.56 -8.82 -6.70
N MET A 231 5.68 -7.84 -6.97
CA MET A 231 4.90 -7.14 -5.94
C MET A 231 3.98 -8.09 -5.19
N LEU A 232 3.28 -9.00 -5.89
CA LEU A 232 2.45 -10.04 -5.28
C LEU A 232 3.27 -10.95 -4.36
N GLY A 233 4.41 -11.48 -4.84
CA GLY A 233 5.30 -12.32 -4.04
C GLY A 233 5.89 -11.60 -2.82
N LEU A 234 6.40 -10.38 -3.01
CA LEU A 234 6.95 -9.57 -1.91
C LEU A 234 5.87 -9.20 -0.88
N SER A 235 4.66 -8.87 -1.32
CA SER A 235 3.55 -8.57 -0.42
C SER A 235 3.24 -9.75 0.51
N VAL A 236 3.14 -10.96 -0.04
CA VAL A 236 2.94 -12.18 0.76
C VAL A 236 4.11 -12.40 1.72
N LEU A 237 5.35 -12.31 1.25
CA LEU A 237 6.54 -12.48 2.10
C LEU A 237 6.60 -11.47 3.24
N ILE A 238 6.34 -10.20 2.96
CA ILE A 238 6.33 -9.13 3.97
C ILE A 238 5.19 -9.35 4.97
N GLY A 239 4.00 -9.73 4.50
CA GLY A 239 2.87 -10.04 5.37
C GLY A 239 3.18 -11.18 6.32
N VAL A 240 3.72 -12.29 5.81
CA VAL A 240 4.12 -13.46 6.61
C VAL A 240 5.25 -13.10 7.57
N ALA A 241 6.27 -12.35 7.11
CA ALA A 241 7.37 -11.91 7.98
C ALA A 241 6.87 -11.01 9.12
N GLY A 242 5.95 -10.07 8.83
CA GLY A 242 5.31 -9.22 9.84
C GLY A 242 4.48 -10.03 10.84
N ALA A 243 3.72 -11.01 10.36
CA ALA A 243 2.92 -11.88 11.21
C ALA A 243 3.79 -12.73 12.15
N VAL A 244 4.82 -13.40 11.63
CA VAL A 244 5.72 -14.24 12.42
C VAL A 244 6.55 -13.40 13.40
N SER A 245 7.15 -12.29 12.95
CA SER A 245 7.93 -11.41 13.82
C SER A 245 7.05 -10.73 14.88
N GLY A 246 5.82 -10.35 14.53
CA GLY A 246 4.85 -9.79 15.45
C GLY A 246 4.41 -10.78 16.54
N TYR A 247 4.25 -12.05 16.21
CA TYR A 247 3.98 -13.09 17.20
C TYR A 247 5.11 -13.19 18.25
N TRP A 248 6.37 -13.18 17.80
CA TRP A 248 7.52 -13.22 18.71
C TRP A 248 7.66 -11.94 19.54
N LEU A 249 7.32 -10.78 18.96
CA LEU A 249 7.28 -9.51 19.69
C LEU A 249 6.19 -9.54 20.78
N ALA A 250 4.99 -10.05 20.47
CA ALA A 250 3.90 -10.22 21.44
C ALA A 250 4.33 -11.06 22.63
N ARG A 251 5.02 -12.17 22.35
CA ARG A 251 5.53 -13.07 23.38
C ARG A 251 6.63 -12.44 24.24
N TRP A 252 7.47 -11.61 23.64
CA TRP A 252 8.56 -10.95 24.37
C TRP A 252 8.04 -9.81 25.25
N LEU A 253 7.03 -9.08 24.79
CA LEU A 253 6.42 -7.95 25.54
C LEU A 253 5.24 -8.36 26.41
N ASP A 254 4.82 -9.63 26.37
CA ASP A 254 3.60 -10.13 27.02
C ASP A 254 2.35 -9.29 26.66
N SER A 255 2.17 -9.03 25.35
CA SER A 255 1.15 -8.16 24.78
C SER A 255 0.22 -8.90 23.81
N THR A 256 -0.79 -8.20 23.29
CA THR A 256 -1.72 -8.78 22.32
C THR A 256 -1.03 -9.15 20.99
N ILE A 257 -1.33 -10.34 20.47
CA ILE A 257 -0.71 -10.86 19.24
C ILE A 257 -1.04 -9.94 18.05
N GLY A 258 -2.32 -9.55 17.89
CA GLY A 258 -2.77 -8.70 16.79
C GLY A 258 -2.08 -7.32 16.79
N GLY A 259 -2.03 -6.64 17.94
CA GLY A 259 -1.37 -5.34 18.07
C GLY A 259 0.13 -5.40 17.76
N SER A 260 0.80 -6.44 18.22
CA SER A 260 2.24 -6.64 17.96
C SER A 260 2.53 -6.92 16.48
N MET A 261 1.65 -7.67 15.79
CA MET A 261 1.76 -7.90 14.35
C MET A 261 1.60 -6.61 13.55
N VAL A 262 0.61 -5.78 13.88
CA VAL A 262 0.42 -4.46 13.26
C VAL A 262 1.65 -3.58 13.49
N THR A 263 2.19 -3.58 14.70
CA THR A 263 3.41 -2.82 15.04
C THR A 263 4.60 -3.27 14.20
N MET A 264 4.83 -4.58 14.09
CA MET A 264 5.93 -5.11 13.27
C MET A 264 5.76 -4.81 11.77
N LEU A 265 4.53 -4.89 11.24
CA LEU A 265 4.23 -4.46 9.88
C LEU A 265 4.55 -2.96 9.69
N GLY A 266 4.17 -2.13 10.66
CA GLY A 266 4.50 -0.70 10.65
C GLY A 266 6.01 -0.43 10.70
N VAL A 267 6.76 -1.18 11.50
CA VAL A 267 8.24 -1.10 11.55
C VAL A 267 8.86 -1.50 10.21
N ILE A 268 8.43 -2.62 9.62
CA ILE A 268 8.93 -3.08 8.31
C ILE A 268 8.63 -2.03 7.24
N PHE A 269 7.39 -1.51 7.21
CA PHE A 269 7.01 -0.44 6.28
C PHE A 269 7.88 0.82 6.48
N GLY A 270 8.05 1.27 7.72
CA GLY A 270 8.85 2.44 8.05
C GLY A 270 10.31 2.31 7.61
N LEU A 271 10.93 1.14 7.85
CA LEU A 271 12.29 0.86 7.39
C LEU A 271 12.39 0.88 5.87
N VAL A 272 11.46 0.23 5.17
CA VAL A 272 11.43 0.24 3.69
C VAL A 272 11.16 1.64 3.16
N PHE A 273 10.22 2.38 3.74
CA PHE A 273 9.90 3.76 3.35
C PHE A 273 11.11 4.70 3.49
N LEU A 274 11.95 4.48 4.50
CA LEU A 274 13.19 5.25 4.67
C LEU A 274 14.30 4.80 3.69
N LEU A 275 14.50 3.48 3.53
CA LEU A 275 15.69 2.90 2.93
C LEU A 275 15.50 2.33 1.52
N ALA A 276 14.27 2.30 0.96
CA ALA A 276 14.05 1.75 -0.38
C ALA A 276 14.96 2.44 -1.42
N PRO A 277 15.61 1.65 -2.31
CA PRO A 277 16.71 2.15 -3.16
C PRO A 277 16.27 3.20 -4.18
N GLU A 278 15.02 3.17 -4.63
CA GLU A 278 14.51 4.11 -5.66
C GLU A 278 13.46 5.09 -5.12
N ARG A 279 12.61 4.64 -4.20
CA ARG A 279 11.45 5.39 -3.69
C ARG A 279 11.55 5.75 -2.20
N GLY A 280 12.63 5.32 -1.53
CA GLY A 280 12.88 5.65 -0.12
C GLY A 280 13.20 7.13 0.08
N LEU A 281 12.86 7.65 1.26
CA LEU A 281 13.11 9.06 1.58
C LEU A 281 14.58 9.43 1.46
N VAL A 282 15.49 8.54 1.89
CA VAL A 282 16.95 8.77 1.78
C VAL A 282 17.38 8.84 0.31
N ALA A 283 16.93 7.91 -0.53
CA ALA A 283 17.22 7.91 -1.96
C ALA A 283 16.68 9.15 -2.67
N LEU A 284 15.45 9.55 -2.35
CA LEU A 284 14.85 10.79 -2.89
C LEU A 284 15.61 12.04 -2.47
N ALA A 285 16.04 12.12 -1.19
CA ALA A 285 16.82 13.26 -0.70
C ALA A 285 18.20 13.32 -1.40
N GLN A 286 18.87 12.17 -1.56
CA GLN A 286 20.14 12.10 -2.30
C GLN A 286 19.98 12.48 -3.77
N ARG A 287 18.92 11.96 -4.44
CA ARG A 287 18.62 12.29 -5.83
C ARG A 287 18.35 13.78 -6.03
N ARG A 288 17.51 14.39 -5.16
CA ARG A 288 17.24 15.85 -5.20
C ARG A 288 18.52 16.67 -4.98
N ARG A 289 19.36 16.23 -4.04
CA ARG A 289 20.65 16.89 -3.77
C ARG A 289 21.58 16.80 -4.99
N ARG A 290 21.67 15.62 -5.61
CA ARG A 290 22.47 15.41 -6.83
C ARG A 290 21.95 16.26 -8.01
N GLN A 291 20.66 16.22 -8.28
CA GLN A 291 20.03 16.99 -9.35
C GLN A 291 20.24 18.50 -9.17
N LYS A 292 20.18 19.01 -7.93
CA LYS A 292 20.47 20.42 -7.64
C LYS A 292 21.89 20.83 -8.10
N TRP A 293 22.86 19.98 -7.84
CA TRP A 293 24.26 20.27 -8.21
C TRP A 293 24.50 20.11 -9.70
N GLU A 294 24.04 19.03 -10.30
CA GLU A 294 24.11 18.79 -11.75
C GLU A 294 23.46 19.93 -12.53
N PHE A 295 22.30 20.42 -12.07
CA PHE A 295 21.63 21.55 -12.69
C PHE A 295 22.46 22.86 -12.56
N ALA A 296 23.04 23.12 -11.39
CA ALA A 296 23.86 24.30 -11.18
C ALA A 296 25.14 24.29 -12.03
N GLU A 297 25.81 23.15 -12.12
CA GLU A 297 27.00 22.97 -13.00
C GLU A 297 26.64 23.14 -14.48
N THR A 298 25.49 22.60 -14.91
CA THR A 298 24.99 22.79 -16.28
C THR A 298 24.68 24.25 -16.56
N MET A 299 24.01 24.95 -15.63
CA MET A 299 23.73 26.39 -15.78
C MET A 299 25.01 27.22 -15.85
N LEU A 300 26.02 26.90 -15.04
CA LEU A 300 27.34 27.53 -15.12
C LEU A 300 27.98 27.32 -16.49
N ALA A 301 27.96 26.06 -16.97
CA ALA A 301 28.55 25.74 -18.29
C ALA A 301 27.83 26.47 -19.44
N ILE A 302 26.48 26.54 -19.42
CA ILE A 302 25.70 27.28 -20.41
C ILE A 302 26.03 28.78 -20.35
N HIS A 303 26.10 29.36 -19.14
CA HIS A 303 26.44 30.77 -18.96
C HIS A 303 27.80 31.10 -19.58
N LEU A 304 28.83 30.32 -19.25
CA LEU A 304 30.17 30.51 -19.81
C LEU A 304 30.22 30.32 -21.34
N THR A 305 29.47 29.33 -21.87
CA THR A 305 29.38 29.09 -23.33
C THR A 305 28.72 30.26 -24.04
N ASN A 306 27.66 30.84 -23.47
CA ASN A 306 26.95 31.97 -24.07
C ASN A 306 27.77 33.26 -24.17
N HIS A 307 28.78 33.39 -23.31
CA HIS A 307 29.67 34.54 -23.29
C HIS A 307 31.02 34.27 -23.97
N GLU A 308 31.36 33.01 -24.29
CA GLU A 308 32.61 32.63 -24.95
C GLU A 308 32.79 33.38 -26.29
N GLY A 309 33.92 34.02 -26.48
CA GLY A 309 34.23 34.78 -27.70
C GLY A 309 33.63 36.22 -27.74
N LYS A 310 32.92 36.66 -26.71
CA LYS A 310 32.38 38.01 -26.64
C LYS A 310 33.32 38.93 -25.83
N PRO A 311 33.27 40.27 -26.08
CA PRO A 311 34.12 41.24 -25.36
C PRO A 311 33.92 41.22 -23.85
N GLU A 312 32.73 40.85 -23.39
CA GLU A 312 32.31 40.80 -21.99
C GLU A 312 32.78 39.51 -21.25
N TYR A 313 33.39 38.56 -21.96
CA TYR A 313 33.77 37.26 -21.40
C TYR A 313 34.66 37.38 -20.16
N ALA A 314 35.62 38.32 -20.18
CA ALA A 314 36.55 38.50 -19.06
C ALA A 314 35.86 38.96 -17.77
N GLU A 315 34.74 39.62 -17.86
CA GLU A 315 33.93 40.10 -16.72
C GLU A 315 32.93 39.03 -16.30
N GLU A 316 32.20 38.41 -17.25
CA GLU A 316 31.18 37.41 -17.06
C GLU A 316 31.72 36.05 -16.56
N SER A 317 33.02 35.77 -16.80
CA SER A 317 33.69 34.56 -16.31
C SER A 317 34.28 34.66 -14.91
N ARG A 318 34.12 35.83 -14.23
CA ARG A 318 34.58 36.00 -12.84
C ARG A 318 33.58 35.44 -11.83
N VAL A 319 34.08 34.81 -10.79
CA VAL A 319 33.25 34.23 -9.72
C VAL A 319 32.35 35.27 -9.06
N ASP A 320 32.84 36.49 -8.87
CA ASP A 320 32.08 37.60 -8.27
C ASP A 320 30.90 38.02 -9.13
N HIS A 321 31.04 37.98 -10.46
CA HIS A 321 29.98 38.34 -11.41
C HIS A 321 28.85 37.30 -11.45
N LEU A 322 29.17 36.00 -11.30
CA LEU A 322 28.18 34.94 -11.25
C LEU A 322 27.17 35.11 -10.11
N ILE A 323 27.57 35.71 -8.97
CA ILE A 323 26.68 36.00 -7.84
C ILE A 323 25.53 36.90 -8.27
N TYR A 324 25.82 37.95 -9.05
CA TYR A 324 24.83 38.93 -9.50
C TYR A 324 24.03 38.44 -10.70
N HIS A 325 24.69 37.82 -11.67
CA HIS A 325 24.03 37.43 -12.93
C HIS A 325 23.12 36.22 -12.79
N LEU A 326 23.54 35.21 -12.01
CA LEU A 326 22.75 34.01 -11.76
C LEU A 326 21.89 34.12 -10.48
N ASN A 327 21.98 35.25 -9.77
CA ASN A 327 21.29 35.51 -8.50
C ASN A 327 21.51 34.37 -7.47
N TRP A 328 22.74 33.87 -7.39
CA TRP A 328 23.14 32.83 -6.49
C TRP A 328 23.79 33.37 -5.21
N GLN A 329 23.59 32.69 -4.10
CA GLN A 329 24.29 33.03 -2.86
C GLN A 329 25.81 32.80 -2.99
N PRO A 330 26.68 33.63 -2.39
CA PRO A 330 28.13 33.51 -2.51
C PRO A 330 28.68 32.11 -2.12
N SER A 331 28.15 31.53 -1.05
CA SER A 331 28.54 30.19 -0.59
C SER A 331 28.15 29.11 -1.60
N PHE A 332 27.03 29.30 -2.30
CA PHE A 332 26.57 28.36 -3.31
C PHE A 332 27.43 28.44 -4.58
N VAL A 333 27.78 29.66 -5.04
CA VAL A 333 28.67 29.84 -6.19
C VAL A 333 30.03 29.19 -5.94
N THR A 334 30.62 29.42 -4.77
CA THR A 334 31.89 28.83 -4.40
C THR A 334 31.86 27.30 -4.48
N GLU A 335 30.79 26.69 -4.01
CA GLU A 335 30.63 25.23 -4.02
C GLU A 335 30.35 24.68 -5.43
N VAL A 336 29.56 25.40 -6.27
CA VAL A 336 29.32 25.02 -7.68
C VAL A 336 30.61 25.06 -8.47
N VAL A 337 31.39 26.14 -8.35
CA VAL A 337 32.70 26.30 -9.02
C VAL A 337 33.65 25.19 -8.57
N ARG A 338 33.76 24.91 -7.28
CA ARG A 338 34.61 23.84 -6.75
C ARG A 338 34.26 22.47 -7.34
N ARG A 339 32.96 22.17 -7.47
CA ARG A 339 32.45 20.90 -8.06
C ARG A 339 32.72 20.85 -9.55
N ALA A 340 32.40 21.89 -10.29
CA ALA A 340 32.64 21.97 -11.71
C ALA A 340 34.14 21.83 -12.07
N GLU A 341 35.06 22.33 -11.18
CA GLU A 341 36.50 22.07 -11.30
C GLU A 341 36.85 20.60 -11.03
N GLN A 342 36.25 19.99 -9.98
CA GLN A 342 36.45 18.56 -9.67
C GLN A 342 35.97 17.63 -10.78
N ASP A 343 34.83 17.96 -11.38
CA ASP A 343 34.24 17.21 -12.50
C ASP A 343 34.87 17.56 -13.85
N LYS A 344 35.94 18.39 -13.82
CA LYS A 344 36.70 18.82 -15.01
C LYS A 344 35.81 19.47 -16.08
N LEU A 345 34.83 20.22 -15.67
CA LEU A 345 33.95 20.98 -16.57
C LEU A 345 34.52 22.37 -16.85
N ILE A 346 35.22 22.93 -15.86
CA ILE A 346 35.87 24.24 -15.93
C ILE A 346 37.29 24.19 -15.35
N GLU A 347 38.09 25.17 -15.74
CA GLU A 347 39.43 25.45 -15.17
C GLU A 347 39.57 26.94 -14.84
N ARG A 348 40.40 27.29 -13.84
CA ARG A 348 40.74 28.68 -13.54
C ARG A 348 41.98 29.09 -14.31
N GLN A 349 41.84 30.11 -15.12
CA GLN A 349 42.95 30.74 -15.83
C GLN A 349 42.97 32.25 -15.56
N ASN A 350 44.00 32.78 -14.94
CA ASN A 350 44.18 34.21 -14.64
C ASN A 350 43.01 34.84 -13.85
N GLY A 351 42.36 34.09 -12.95
CA GLY A 351 41.22 34.56 -12.14
C GLY A 351 39.85 34.39 -12.82
N ASN A 352 39.81 33.96 -14.06
CA ASN A 352 38.58 33.70 -14.82
C ASN A 352 38.30 32.18 -14.90
N LEU A 353 37.02 31.83 -15.06
CA LEU A 353 36.57 30.46 -15.27
C LEU A 353 36.52 30.18 -16.78
N VAL A 354 37.22 29.14 -17.21
CA VAL A 354 37.31 28.74 -18.62
C VAL A 354 36.72 27.33 -18.77
N LEU A 355 35.85 27.13 -19.76
CA LEU A 355 35.26 25.84 -20.05
C LEU A 355 36.34 24.87 -20.61
N THR A 356 36.29 23.66 -20.08
CA THR A 356 37.01 22.52 -20.69
C THR A 356 36.22 21.98 -21.89
N GLU A 357 36.77 21.01 -22.61
CA GLU A 357 36.07 20.32 -23.67
C GLU A 357 34.81 19.59 -23.16
N ASN A 358 34.90 19.00 -21.95
CA ASN A 358 33.76 18.35 -21.27
C ASN A 358 32.67 19.35 -20.91
N GLY A 359 33.05 20.55 -20.40
CA GLY A 359 32.11 21.61 -20.07
C GLY A 359 31.36 22.13 -21.29
N ARG A 360 32.03 22.34 -22.41
CA ARG A 360 31.41 22.73 -23.70
C ARG A 360 30.44 21.65 -24.21
N LYS A 361 30.83 20.38 -24.10
CA LYS A 361 29.96 19.26 -24.51
C LYS A 361 28.69 19.22 -23.66
N LEU A 362 28.80 19.36 -22.33
CA LEU A 362 27.67 19.40 -21.41
C LEU A 362 26.72 20.58 -21.73
N ALA A 363 27.27 21.79 -21.95
CA ALA A 363 26.48 22.95 -22.28
C ALA A 363 25.72 22.78 -23.61
N ASN A 364 26.41 22.30 -24.67
CA ASN A 364 25.80 22.06 -25.96
C ASN A 364 24.69 21.01 -25.92
N GLU A 365 24.90 19.90 -25.21
CA GLU A 365 23.86 18.87 -25.03
C GLU A 365 22.64 19.40 -24.29
N ALA A 366 22.84 20.30 -23.32
CA ALA A 366 21.75 20.91 -22.55
C ALA A 366 20.96 21.97 -23.34
N ILE A 367 21.62 22.72 -24.24
CA ILE A 367 20.99 23.73 -25.11
C ILE A 367 20.15 23.06 -26.21
N MET A 368 20.53 21.84 -26.66
CA MET A 368 19.82 21.12 -27.71
C MET A 368 18.60 20.33 -27.22
N ARG A 369 18.43 20.16 -25.92
CA ARG A 369 17.26 19.51 -25.29
C ARG A 369 16.13 20.50 -25.00
#